data_bf742fb6f4cb8be8128e063adc5e5116
#
_entry.id   bf742fb6f4cb8be8128e063adc5e5116
#
_cell.length_a   1.000
_cell.length_b   1.000
_cell.length_c   1.000
_cell.angle_alpha   90.00
_cell.angle_beta   90.00
_cell.angle_gamma   90.00
#
_symmetry.space_group_name_H-M   'P 1'
#
loop_
_entity.id
_entity.type
_entity.pdbx_description
1 polymer ?
#
loop_
_entity_poly.entity_id
_entity_poly.type
_entity_poly.pdbx_seq_one_letter_code
_entity_poly.pdbx_strand_id
1 'polypeptide(L)'
;MKIFLALIIIFLLSNCSFDNKSGIWTNNNSNVKKEDQFKDFETLYSQTQTFNTIVRPDKSLMIILDPIKKNYKWTDEFYNDSNNLENFAYKELNEIIFKSQKISRSEVKKTFLFENQNAIFVDYKGNIIVYSLEKENIIFKYNFYKKNYKKIKKILNFIVEDNIIYVGDNFGYLYAVDYVNNKLIWAKNFKIPFRSNLKILENKLIIADTNNSLIYINKTNGNKLKAIPTEETLIMNNFVNSLATIKENLYYLNTYGSLYSLNNNGRIKWFINLNQSIDINPTNLFNSNPIVINKDKLMISTNLFLYFIDLNSGSTLF
;
A
#
# COMPACT_ATOMS: atom_id res chain seq x y z
N MET A 1 11.76 54.41 -42.86
CA MET A 1 11.60 54.38 -41.39
C MET A 1 11.39 52.98 -40.84
N LYS A 2 10.46 52.15 -41.38
CA LYS A 2 10.22 50.79 -40.87
C LYS A 2 11.38 49.81 -41.03
N ILE A 3 12.14 49.88 -42.15
CA ILE A 3 13.31 49.02 -42.43
C ILE A 3 14.49 49.35 -41.49
N PHE A 4 14.67 50.62 -41.17
CA PHE A 4 15.72 51.08 -40.25
C PHE A 4 15.45 50.64 -38.81
N LEU A 5 14.19 50.60 -38.40
CA LEU A 5 13.78 50.09 -37.08
C LEU A 5 14.00 48.58 -36.98
N ALA A 6 13.71 47.82 -38.05
CA ALA A 6 13.93 46.38 -38.09
C ALA A 6 15.44 46.02 -38.02
N LEU A 7 16.31 46.80 -38.63
CA LEU A 7 17.76 46.60 -38.58
C LEU A 7 18.32 46.88 -37.17
N ILE A 8 17.77 47.86 -36.46
CA ILE A 8 18.17 48.16 -35.07
C ILE A 8 17.77 47.02 -34.13
N ILE A 9 16.57 46.42 -34.33
CA ILE A 9 16.09 45.28 -33.49
C ILE A 9 16.97 44.04 -33.73
N ILE A 10 17.41 43.78 -34.97
CA ILE A 10 18.31 42.62 -35.26
C ILE A 10 19.68 42.81 -34.62
N PHE A 11 20.19 44.05 -34.55
CA PHE A 11 21.48 44.35 -33.91
C PHE A 11 21.46 44.24 -32.38
N LEU A 12 20.30 44.43 -31.75
CA LEU A 12 20.12 44.26 -30.31
C LEU A 12 20.01 42.82 -29.85
N LEU A 13 19.68 41.90 -30.74
CA LEU A 13 19.48 40.46 -30.42
C LEU A 13 20.77 39.64 -30.54
N SER A 14 21.86 40.15 -31.11
CA SER A 14 23.03 39.37 -31.47
C SER A 14 24.11 39.23 -30.37
N ASN A 15 23.98 39.92 -29.23
CA ASN A 15 25.05 39.97 -28.23
C ASN A 15 24.74 39.36 -26.86
N CYS A 16 23.55 38.76 -26.67
CA CYS A 16 23.19 38.15 -25.39
C CYS A 16 22.78 36.69 -25.57
N SER A 17 23.43 35.80 -24.88
CA SER A 17 23.01 34.41 -24.77
C SER A 17 22.36 34.13 -23.41
N PHE A 18 21.34 33.33 -23.42
CA PHE A 18 20.63 32.91 -22.20
C PHE A 18 21.40 31.79 -21.50
N ASP A 19 21.77 31.99 -20.26
CA ASP A 19 22.39 30.92 -19.45
C ASP A 19 21.34 29.96 -18.93
N ASN A 20 21.39 28.74 -19.39
CA ASN A 20 20.45 27.67 -19.02
C ASN A 20 20.50 27.26 -17.54
N LYS A 21 21.52 27.68 -16.77
CA LYS A 21 21.63 27.34 -15.35
C LYS A 21 21.09 28.42 -14.41
N SER A 22 21.31 29.68 -14.75
CA SER A 22 20.92 30.82 -13.90
C SER A 22 19.69 31.57 -14.41
N GLY A 23 19.29 31.38 -15.66
CA GLY A 23 18.18 32.12 -16.28
C GLY A 23 18.49 33.59 -16.54
N ILE A 24 19.74 34.02 -16.41
CA ILE A 24 20.18 35.40 -16.55
C ILE A 24 20.90 35.59 -17.90
N TRP A 25 20.65 36.69 -18.58
CA TRP A 25 21.36 37.07 -19.79
C TRP A 25 22.80 37.46 -19.48
N THR A 26 23.77 36.70 -20.00
CA THR A 26 25.20 36.99 -19.81
C THR A 26 25.85 37.39 -21.13
N ASN A 27 26.82 38.33 -21.04
CA ASN A 27 27.61 38.79 -22.19
C ASN A 27 28.74 37.77 -22.47
N ASN A 28 28.88 37.30 -23.70
CA ASN A 28 29.78 36.19 -24.10
C ASN A 28 31.31 36.54 -24.03
N ASN A 29 31.71 37.66 -23.45
CA ASN A 29 33.10 38.13 -23.49
C ASN A 29 33.91 38.01 -22.20
N SER A 30 33.54 37.09 -21.29
CA SER A 30 34.40 36.81 -20.13
C SER A 30 35.00 35.41 -20.20
N ASN A 31 36.26 35.31 -20.65
CA ASN A 31 37.13 34.15 -20.43
C ASN A 31 37.50 34.02 -18.93
N VAL A 32 36.50 33.87 -18.08
CA VAL A 32 36.74 33.54 -16.70
C VAL A 32 36.77 32.00 -16.62
N LYS A 33 37.92 31.44 -16.29
CA LYS A 33 38.04 30.04 -15.88
C LYS A 33 37.00 29.85 -14.77
N LYS A 34 35.98 29.00 -15.04
CA LYS A 34 35.03 28.55 -14.01
C LYS A 34 35.82 27.76 -12.99
N GLU A 35 36.29 28.37 -11.94
CA GLU A 35 36.62 27.64 -10.72
C GLU A 35 35.34 27.05 -10.19
N ASP A 36 35.36 25.74 -10.01
CA ASP A 36 34.24 25.00 -9.44
C ASP A 36 34.07 25.49 -7.98
N GLN A 37 33.08 26.37 -7.77
CA GLN A 37 32.79 26.96 -6.47
C GLN A 37 32.42 25.94 -5.40
N PHE A 38 32.27 24.67 -5.78
CA PHE A 38 31.91 23.54 -4.89
C PHE A 38 33.08 22.60 -4.64
N LYS A 39 34.31 22.94 -5.05
CA LYS A 39 35.48 22.07 -4.93
C LYS A 39 35.87 21.76 -3.47
N ASP A 40 35.48 22.64 -2.56
CA ASP A 40 35.76 22.50 -1.12
C ASP A 40 34.60 21.92 -0.31
N PHE A 41 33.49 21.54 -0.96
CA PHE A 41 32.41 20.84 -0.30
C PHE A 41 32.69 19.33 -0.27
N GLU A 42 33.15 18.82 0.86
CA GLU A 42 33.13 17.40 1.12
C GLU A 42 31.70 16.91 1.15
N THR A 43 31.35 15.94 0.30
CA THR A 43 30.05 15.26 0.35
C THR A 43 29.97 14.49 1.67
N LEU A 44 29.31 15.07 2.66
CA LEU A 44 29.07 14.46 3.97
C LEU A 44 28.24 13.15 3.90
N TYR A 45 27.65 12.84 2.75
CA TYR A 45 26.88 11.62 2.52
C TYR A 45 27.04 11.12 1.09
N SER A 46 27.77 10.04 0.90
CA SER A 46 27.75 9.26 -0.34
C SER A 46 26.88 8.03 -0.13
N GLN A 47 25.63 8.06 -0.62
CA GLN A 47 24.72 6.91 -0.62
C GLN A 47 25.23 5.71 -1.46
N THR A 48 26.26 5.92 -2.27
CA THR A 48 26.71 4.91 -3.24
C THR A 48 27.62 3.83 -2.65
N GLN A 49 28.13 3.99 -1.43
CA GLN A 49 29.07 3.03 -0.87
C GLN A 49 28.47 2.01 0.12
N THR A 50 27.28 2.26 0.65
CA THR A 50 26.72 1.45 1.74
C THR A 50 26.20 0.08 1.28
N PHE A 51 25.91 -0.11 -0.01
CA PHE A 51 25.31 -1.34 -0.55
C PHE A 51 26.14 -2.06 -1.61
N ASN A 52 27.38 -1.64 -1.86
CA ASN A 52 28.25 -2.27 -2.87
C ASN A 52 29.09 -3.43 -2.31
N THR A 53 29.02 -3.71 -1.03
CA THR A 53 29.71 -4.86 -0.42
C THR A 53 28.74 -6.03 -0.29
N ILE A 54 29.01 -7.12 -0.99
CA ILE A 54 28.31 -8.40 -0.76
C ILE A 54 28.75 -8.90 0.61
N VAL A 55 27.92 -8.66 1.63
CA VAL A 55 28.11 -9.24 2.94
C VAL A 55 27.67 -10.71 2.85
N ARG A 56 28.64 -11.62 2.87
CA ARG A 56 28.34 -13.04 2.96
C ARG A 56 27.85 -13.35 4.38
N PRO A 57 26.77 -14.14 4.54
CA PRO A 57 26.34 -14.58 5.87
C PRO A 57 27.49 -15.30 6.57
N ASP A 58 27.59 -15.10 7.87
CA ASP A 58 28.53 -15.85 8.68
C ASP A 58 28.27 -17.36 8.54
N LYS A 59 29.32 -18.16 8.39
CA LYS A 59 29.21 -19.62 8.29
C LYS A 59 28.62 -20.25 9.55
N SER A 60 28.68 -19.56 10.68
CA SER A 60 28.07 -19.95 11.95
C SER A 60 26.61 -19.52 12.10
N LEU A 61 26.03 -18.80 11.11
CA LEU A 61 24.66 -18.34 11.17
C LEU A 61 23.69 -19.53 11.23
N MET A 62 23.05 -19.70 12.36
CA MET A 62 22.00 -20.71 12.53
C MET A 62 20.64 -20.10 12.23
N ILE A 63 19.96 -20.60 11.22
CA ILE A 63 18.58 -20.22 10.93
C ILE A 63 17.66 -20.98 11.86
N ILE A 64 17.02 -20.27 12.79
CA ILE A 64 16.03 -20.84 13.71
C ILE A 64 14.65 -20.48 13.15
N LEU A 65 13.92 -21.50 12.70
CA LEU A 65 12.53 -21.34 12.27
C LEU A 65 11.60 -21.42 13.48
N ASP A 66 10.56 -20.59 13.45
CA ASP A 66 9.49 -20.69 14.45
C ASP A 66 8.79 -22.04 14.37
N PRO A 67 8.20 -22.54 15.48
CA PRO A 67 7.46 -23.79 15.47
C PRO A 67 6.37 -23.80 14.41
N ILE A 68 6.13 -25.00 13.84
CA ILE A 68 5.11 -25.20 12.84
C ILE A 68 3.74 -24.95 13.46
N LYS A 69 2.96 -24.07 12.83
CA LYS A 69 1.56 -23.80 13.19
C LYS A 69 0.61 -24.42 12.19
N LYS A 70 -0.55 -24.87 12.70
CA LYS A 70 -1.65 -25.30 11.86
C LYS A 70 -2.43 -24.07 11.41
N ASN A 71 -2.54 -23.92 10.10
CA ASN A 71 -3.26 -22.78 9.50
C ASN A 71 -4.71 -23.19 9.23
N TYR A 72 -5.64 -22.70 10.05
CA TYR A 72 -7.08 -22.97 9.92
C TYR A 72 -7.90 -21.78 9.43
N LYS A 73 -7.30 -20.59 9.39
CA LYS A 73 -7.98 -19.36 9.03
C LYS A 73 -7.09 -18.51 8.13
N TRP A 74 -7.73 -17.90 7.16
CA TRP A 74 -7.15 -16.87 6.31
C TRP A 74 -8.15 -15.74 6.22
N THR A 75 -8.16 -14.87 7.21
CA THR A 75 -9.23 -13.88 7.42
C THR A 75 -8.99 -12.55 6.74
N ASP A 76 -7.77 -12.31 6.27
CA ASP A 76 -7.29 -11.06 5.67
C ASP A 76 -6.68 -11.33 4.28
N GLU A 77 -6.65 -10.34 3.41
CA GLU A 77 -6.06 -10.48 2.07
C GLU A 77 -4.57 -10.88 2.09
N PHE A 78 -3.88 -10.58 3.17
CA PHE A 78 -2.48 -10.93 3.40
C PHE A 78 -2.30 -11.92 4.55
N TYR A 79 -3.26 -12.84 4.72
CA TYR A 79 -3.29 -13.92 5.66
C TYR A 79 -3.86 -13.55 7.03
N ASN A 80 -3.24 -12.63 7.78
CA ASN A 80 -3.61 -12.25 9.13
C ASN A 80 -3.33 -10.77 9.40
N ASP A 81 -3.54 -10.34 10.62
CA ASP A 81 -3.36 -8.96 11.06
C ASP A 81 -1.96 -8.41 10.79
N SER A 82 -0.92 -9.22 10.97
CA SER A 82 0.48 -8.83 10.77
C SER A 82 0.97 -8.99 9.33
N ASN A 83 0.13 -9.47 8.42
CA ASN A 83 0.48 -9.84 7.04
C ASN A 83 1.59 -10.91 6.95
N ASN A 84 1.83 -11.64 8.03
CA ASN A 84 2.91 -12.62 8.12
C ASN A 84 2.33 -14.04 8.00
N LEU A 85 2.74 -14.73 6.94
CA LEU A 85 2.46 -16.16 6.81
C LEU A 85 3.38 -16.93 7.75
N GLU A 86 2.81 -17.46 8.82
CA GLU A 86 3.55 -18.23 9.82
C GLU A 86 4.10 -19.53 9.22
N ASN A 87 5.10 -20.11 9.88
CA ASN A 87 5.67 -21.38 9.45
C ASN A 87 4.63 -22.50 9.55
N PHE A 88 4.45 -23.25 8.46
CA PHE A 88 3.48 -24.36 8.39
C PHE A 88 4.13 -25.61 7.81
N ALA A 89 3.59 -26.80 8.18
CA ALA A 89 4.07 -28.08 7.66
C ALA A 89 3.53 -28.32 6.25
N TYR A 90 4.42 -28.71 5.36
CA TYR A 90 4.07 -29.25 4.05
C TYR A 90 4.43 -30.76 4.04
N LYS A 91 3.45 -31.61 3.70
CA LYS A 91 3.61 -33.08 3.72
C LYS A 91 4.03 -33.65 2.36
N GLU A 92 4.48 -32.85 1.43
CA GLU A 92 4.92 -33.22 0.07
C GLU A 92 3.84 -33.94 -0.78
N LEU A 93 2.59 -33.94 -0.37
CA LEU A 93 1.47 -34.50 -1.11
C LEU A 93 0.94 -33.46 -2.09
N ASN A 94 1.27 -33.60 -3.38
CA ASN A 94 0.77 -32.75 -4.47
C ASN A 94 -0.50 -33.36 -5.11
N GLU A 95 -1.45 -33.76 -4.28
CA GLU A 95 -2.70 -34.32 -4.75
C GLU A 95 -3.81 -33.27 -4.74
N ILE A 96 -4.66 -33.30 -5.78
CA ILE A 96 -5.89 -32.52 -5.78
C ILE A 96 -6.91 -33.25 -4.92
N ILE A 97 -7.04 -32.81 -3.66
CA ILE A 97 -8.00 -33.40 -2.71
C ILE A 97 -9.44 -33.02 -3.08
N PHE A 98 -9.63 -31.82 -3.63
CA PHE A 98 -10.96 -31.31 -3.94
C PHE A 98 -10.93 -30.36 -5.16
N LYS A 99 -11.95 -30.45 -6.01
CA LYS A 99 -12.19 -29.56 -7.13
C LYS A 99 -13.65 -29.12 -7.16
N SER A 100 -13.92 -27.86 -6.89
CA SER A 100 -15.27 -27.30 -6.97
C SER A 100 -15.76 -27.18 -8.41
N GLN A 101 -17.09 -27.05 -8.56
CA GLN A 101 -17.68 -26.53 -9.79
C GLN A 101 -17.32 -25.06 -9.98
N LYS A 102 -17.62 -24.51 -11.17
CA LYS A 102 -17.34 -23.10 -11.49
C LYS A 102 -18.06 -22.15 -10.53
N ILE A 103 -17.31 -21.43 -9.70
CA ILE A 103 -17.81 -20.55 -8.64
C ILE A 103 -18.47 -19.28 -9.22
N SER A 104 -17.88 -18.67 -10.26
CA SER A 104 -18.41 -17.46 -10.89
C SER A 104 -18.32 -17.51 -12.42
N ARG A 105 -19.23 -16.79 -13.08
CA ARG A 105 -19.16 -16.53 -14.53
C ARG A 105 -18.19 -15.40 -14.89
N SER A 106 -17.79 -14.59 -13.90
CA SER A 106 -16.85 -13.50 -14.02
C SER A 106 -15.47 -13.94 -13.48
N GLU A 107 -14.45 -13.22 -13.88
CA GLU A 107 -13.11 -13.37 -13.30
C GLU A 107 -13.16 -13.09 -11.80
N VAL A 108 -12.61 -14.02 -11.02
CA VAL A 108 -12.51 -13.94 -9.56
C VAL A 108 -11.18 -13.31 -9.19
N LYS A 109 -11.15 -12.49 -8.14
CA LYS A 109 -9.89 -11.97 -7.57
C LYS A 109 -9.04 -13.17 -7.13
N LYS A 110 -7.74 -13.12 -7.37
CA LYS A 110 -6.82 -14.22 -7.02
C LYS A 110 -6.75 -14.50 -5.52
N THR A 111 -6.94 -13.46 -4.71
CA THR A 111 -6.99 -13.58 -3.25
C THR A 111 -8.35 -14.10 -2.82
N PHE A 112 -8.36 -15.05 -1.91
CA PHE A 112 -9.58 -15.55 -1.23
C PHE A 112 -9.33 -15.57 0.28
N LEU A 113 -10.42 -15.59 1.06
CA LEU A 113 -10.35 -15.75 2.51
C LEU A 113 -10.89 -17.11 2.90
N PHE A 114 -10.53 -17.58 4.08
CA PHE A 114 -10.95 -18.86 4.59
C PHE A 114 -11.28 -18.78 6.09
N GLU A 115 -12.51 -19.09 6.43
CA GLU A 115 -13.01 -19.11 7.81
C GLU A 115 -14.08 -20.19 7.97
N ASN A 116 -14.03 -20.95 9.07
CA ASN A 116 -15.07 -21.93 9.44
C ASN A 116 -15.45 -22.90 8.31
N GLN A 117 -14.47 -23.50 7.64
CA GLN A 117 -14.67 -24.42 6.49
C GLN A 117 -15.28 -23.73 5.25
N ASN A 118 -15.33 -22.41 5.22
CA ASN A 118 -15.88 -21.63 4.12
C ASN A 118 -14.78 -20.86 3.39
N ALA A 119 -14.74 -20.99 2.07
CA ALA A 119 -13.89 -20.20 1.21
C ALA A 119 -14.68 -19.00 0.67
N ILE A 120 -14.16 -17.80 0.85
CA ILE A 120 -14.80 -16.53 0.52
C ILE A 120 -14.08 -15.90 -0.66
N PHE A 121 -14.82 -15.63 -1.73
CA PHE A 121 -14.30 -15.08 -2.98
C PHE A 121 -15.02 -13.80 -3.36
N VAL A 122 -14.34 -12.95 -4.08
CA VAL A 122 -14.94 -11.77 -4.73
C VAL A 122 -14.60 -11.76 -6.21
N ASP A 123 -15.52 -11.29 -7.05
CA ASP A 123 -15.28 -11.16 -8.48
C ASP A 123 -15.31 -9.68 -8.93
N TYR A 124 -14.79 -9.42 -10.13
CA TYR A 124 -14.71 -8.05 -10.66
C TYR A 124 -16.07 -7.47 -11.11
N LYS A 125 -17.16 -8.23 -10.99
CA LYS A 125 -18.54 -7.72 -11.09
C LYS A 125 -19.10 -7.27 -9.75
N GLY A 126 -18.36 -7.48 -8.66
CA GLY A 126 -18.73 -7.10 -7.30
C GLY A 126 -19.58 -8.15 -6.59
N ASN A 127 -19.54 -9.41 -7.02
CA ASN A 127 -20.15 -10.50 -6.26
C ASN A 127 -19.22 -10.92 -5.13
N ILE A 128 -19.79 -11.09 -3.95
CA ILE A 128 -19.19 -11.81 -2.82
C ILE A 128 -19.80 -13.22 -2.87
N ILE A 129 -18.96 -14.24 -2.83
CA ILE A 129 -19.36 -15.63 -2.97
C ILE A 129 -18.72 -16.42 -1.84
N VAL A 130 -19.51 -17.12 -1.06
CA VAL A 130 -19.04 -18.04 -0.01
C VAL A 130 -19.35 -19.46 -0.42
N TYR A 131 -18.30 -20.27 -0.51
CA TYR A 131 -18.38 -21.68 -0.82
C TYR A 131 -18.06 -22.51 0.43
N SER A 132 -18.97 -23.35 0.86
CA SER A 132 -18.74 -24.27 1.97
C SER A 132 -18.05 -25.54 1.47
N LEU A 133 -16.88 -25.85 2.05
CA LEU A 133 -16.17 -27.10 1.77
C LEU A 133 -16.91 -28.31 2.36
N GLU A 134 -17.59 -28.13 3.50
CA GLU A 134 -18.38 -29.19 4.15
C GLU A 134 -19.61 -29.58 3.32
N LYS A 135 -20.33 -28.55 2.80
CA LYS A 135 -21.56 -28.77 2.00
C LYS A 135 -21.27 -28.90 0.51
N GLU A 136 -20.05 -28.70 0.08
CA GLU A 136 -19.60 -28.72 -1.31
C GLU A 136 -20.43 -27.86 -2.26
N ASN A 137 -20.98 -26.74 -1.78
CA ASN A 137 -21.80 -25.83 -2.56
C ASN A 137 -21.63 -24.36 -2.16
N ILE A 138 -22.16 -23.46 -2.99
CA ILE A 138 -22.23 -22.03 -2.71
C ILE A 138 -23.36 -21.81 -1.69
N ILE A 139 -23.02 -21.39 -0.48
CA ILE A 139 -23.97 -21.10 0.60
C ILE A 139 -24.41 -19.64 0.64
N PHE A 140 -23.62 -18.73 0.05
CA PHE A 140 -23.93 -17.31 0.02
C PHE A 140 -23.45 -16.67 -1.28
N LYS A 141 -24.29 -15.80 -1.85
CA LYS A 141 -23.92 -14.98 -2.99
C LYS A 141 -24.62 -13.64 -2.90
N TYR A 142 -23.85 -12.57 -2.84
CA TYR A 142 -24.35 -11.23 -2.68
C TYR A 142 -23.69 -10.27 -3.65
N ASN A 143 -24.47 -9.32 -4.21
CA ASN A 143 -23.95 -8.24 -5.02
C ASN A 143 -24.57 -6.93 -4.55
N PHE A 144 -23.75 -6.02 -4.05
CA PHE A 144 -24.16 -4.74 -3.52
C PHE A 144 -24.61 -3.75 -4.62
N TYR A 145 -24.13 -3.94 -5.85
CA TYR A 145 -24.20 -2.91 -6.87
C TYR A 145 -25.49 -2.96 -7.70
N LYS A 146 -26.09 -1.76 -7.91
CA LYS A 146 -27.25 -1.56 -8.80
C LYS A 146 -26.83 -1.66 -10.28
N LYS A 147 -27.84 -1.70 -11.17
CA LYS A 147 -27.66 -1.87 -12.61
C LYS A 147 -26.68 -0.87 -13.26
N ASN A 148 -26.63 0.38 -12.76
CA ASN A 148 -25.76 1.45 -13.30
C ASN A 148 -24.26 1.14 -13.19
N TYR A 149 -23.86 0.31 -12.23
CA TYR A 149 -22.46 -0.07 -12.02
C TYR A 149 -22.06 -1.37 -12.74
N LYS A 150 -22.96 -2.02 -13.50
CA LYS A 150 -22.71 -3.36 -14.06
C LYS A 150 -21.50 -3.44 -14.99
N LYS A 151 -21.21 -2.38 -15.76
CA LYS A 151 -20.13 -2.38 -16.76
C LYS A 151 -18.77 -2.00 -16.19
N ILE A 152 -18.71 -1.41 -15.01
CA ILE A 152 -17.47 -0.92 -14.41
C ILE A 152 -16.84 -2.03 -13.57
N LYS A 153 -15.53 -2.23 -13.70
CA LYS A 153 -14.75 -3.17 -12.90
C LYS A 153 -14.73 -2.74 -11.43
N LYS A 154 -15.08 -3.64 -10.52
CA LYS A 154 -15.01 -3.44 -9.07
C LYS A 154 -13.72 -4.01 -8.55
N ILE A 155 -12.99 -3.23 -7.77
CA ILE A 155 -11.83 -3.68 -7.00
C ILE A 155 -12.29 -3.70 -5.56
N LEU A 156 -12.46 -4.90 -5.02
CA LEU A 156 -12.94 -5.12 -3.66
C LEU A 156 -11.77 -5.52 -2.79
N ASN A 157 -11.58 -4.80 -1.69
CA ASN A 157 -10.70 -5.19 -0.59
C ASN A 157 -11.61 -5.68 0.54
N PHE A 158 -11.29 -6.81 1.14
CA PHE A 158 -12.22 -7.47 2.05
C PHE A 158 -11.49 -8.22 3.17
N ILE A 159 -12.15 -8.30 4.31
CA ILE A 159 -11.69 -8.99 5.52
C ILE A 159 -12.90 -9.70 6.14
N VAL A 160 -12.69 -10.81 6.81
CA VAL A 160 -13.74 -11.56 7.49
C VAL A 160 -13.43 -11.71 8.97
N GLU A 161 -14.43 -11.53 9.80
CA GLU A 161 -14.39 -11.80 11.24
C GLU A 161 -15.77 -12.23 11.71
N ASP A 162 -15.85 -13.36 12.40
CA ASP A 162 -17.08 -13.89 13.04
C ASP A 162 -18.29 -13.95 12.09
N ASN A 163 -18.09 -14.52 10.90
CA ASN A 163 -19.08 -14.64 9.83
C ASN A 163 -19.53 -13.32 9.18
N ILE A 164 -18.91 -12.20 9.53
CA ILE A 164 -19.17 -10.90 8.91
C ILE A 164 -18.05 -10.58 7.92
N ILE A 165 -18.41 -10.31 6.67
CA ILE A 165 -17.49 -9.88 5.63
C ILE A 165 -17.59 -8.36 5.52
N TYR A 166 -16.48 -7.66 5.76
CA TYR A 166 -16.35 -6.23 5.53
C TYR A 166 -15.68 -6.00 4.18
N VAL A 167 -16.24 -5.11 3.39
CA VAL A 167 -15.79 -4.87 2.01
C VAL A 167 -15.69 -3.38 1.74
N GLY A 168 -14.50 -2.94 1.32
CA GLY A 168 -14.23 -1.60 0.79
C GLY A 168 -13.96 -1.65 -0.71
N ASP A 169 -14.46 -0.69 -1.47
CA ASP A 169 -14.35 -0.70 -2.91
C ASP A 169 -13.67 0.55 -3.52
N ASN A 170 -13.42 0.47 -4.81
CA ASN A 170 -12.86 1.56 -5.60
C ASN A 170 -13.86 2.67 -5.99
N PHE A 171 -15.06 2.70 -5.38
CA PHE A 171 -16.03 3.78 -5.51
C PHE A 171 -16.24 4.54 -4.20
N GLY A 172 -15.58 4.12 -3.12
CA GLY A 172 -15.72 4.68 -1.78
C GLY A 172 -16.89 4.11 -0.99
N TYR A 173 -17.48 2.98 -1.41
CA TYR A 173 -18.43 2.25 -0.59
C TYR A 173 -17.69 1.31 0.36
N LEU A 174 -18.13 1.31 1.61
CA LEU A 174 -17.74 0.37 2.64
C LEU A 174 -19.02 -0.26 3.19
N TYR A 175 -19.06 -1.58 3.29
CA TYR A 175 -20.25 -2.29 3.75
C TYR A 175 -19.89 -3.58 4.47
N ALA A 176 -20.79 -4.05 5.34
CA ALA A 176 -20.67 -5.29 6.08
C ALA A 176 -21.85 -6.20 5.77
N VAL A 177 -21.55 -7.46 5.50
CA VAL A 177 -22.55 -8.50 5.22
C VAL A 177 -22.33 -9.70 6.13
N ASP A 178 -23.39 -10.16 6.74
CA ASP A 178 -23.42 -11.44 7.46
C ASP A 178 -23.80 -12.53 6.46
N TYR A 179 -22.86 -13.43 6.18
CA TYR A 179 -23.05 -14.45 5.17
C TYR A 179 -23.83 -15.67 5.68
N VAL A 180 -23.90 -15.85 7.00
CA VAL A 180 -24.69 -16.93 7.61
C VAL A 180 -26.16 -16.56 7.65
N ASN A 181 -26.49 -15.34 8.10
CA ASN A 181 -27.85 -14.85 8.18
C ASN A 181 -28.35 -14.19 6.87
N ASN A 182 -27.52 -14.17 5.85
CA ASN A 182 -27.84 -13.63 4.53
C ASN A 182 -28.30 -12.16 4.58
N LYS A 183 -27.63 -11.34 5.36
CA LYS A 183 -28.06 -9.98 5.70
C LYS A 183 -26.97 -8.93 5.45
N LEU A 184 -27.35 -7.85 4.76
CA LEU A 184 -26.56 -6.61 4.78
C LEU A 184 -26.74 -5.95 6.15
N ILE A 185 -25.64 -5.80 6.91
CA ILE A 185 -25.68 -5.18 8.24
C ILE A 185 -25.73 -3.67 8.10
N TRP A 186 -24.77 -3.12 7.39
CA TRP A 186 -24.71 -1.69 7.08
C TRP A 186 -23.94 -1.46 5.76
N ALA A 187 -24.17 -0.27 5.18
CA ALA A 187 -23.42 0.24 4.03
C ALA A 187 -23.27 1.75 4.14
N LYS A 188 -22.09 2.26 3.85
CA LYS A 188 -21.73 3.68 3.88
C LYS A 188 -20.99 4.08 2.61
N ASN A 189 -21.18 5.33 2.17
CA ASN A 189 -20.42 5.91 1.07
C ASN A 189 -19.52 7.03 1.62
N PHE A 190 -18.21 6.84 1.48
CA PHE A 190 -17.19 7.81 1.91
C PHE A 190 -16.81 8.78 0.78
N LYS A 191 -17.36 8.58 -0.43
CA LYS A 191 -17.16 9.41 -1.63
C LYS A 191 -15.75 9.37 -2.23
N ILE A 192 -14.76 8.95 -1.51
CA ILE A 192 -13.38 8.81 -1.94
C ILE A 192 -13.07 7.32 -2.07
N PRO A 193 -12.53 6.85 -3.21
CA PRO A 193 -12.17 5.46 -3.42
C PRO A 193 -11.18 4.95 -2.38
N PHE A 194 -11.32 3.69 -1.98
CA PHE A 194 -10.35 3.04 -1.08
C PHE A 194 -9.21 2.40 -1.88
N ARG A 195 -8.01 2.43 -1.29
CA ARG A 195 -6.77 1.96 -1.93
C ARG A 195 -5.84 1.21 -0.98
N SER A 196 -6.36 0.60 0.05
CA SER A 196 -5.60 -0.26 0.95
C SER A 196 -6.34 -1.55 1.23
N ASN A 197 -5.63 -2.53 1.78
CA ASN A 197 -6.27 -3.62 2.51
C ASN A 197 -7.03 -3.07 3.74
N LEU A 198 -7.95 -3.87 4.27
CA LEU A 198 -8.65 -3.57 5.51
C LEU A 198 -7.93 -4.22 6.69
N LYS A 199 -8.05 -3.59 7.86
CA LYS A 199 -7.64 -4.18 9.14
C LYS A 199 -8.73 -3.98 10.18
N ILE A 200 -8.84 -4.94 11.09
CA ILE A 200 -9.69 -4.84 12.26
C ILE A 200 -8.79 -4.68 13.48
N LEU A 201 -9.10 -3.70 14.32
CA LEU A 201 -8.42 -3.46 15.57
C LEU A 201 -9.48 -3.21 16.65
N GLU A 202 -9.74 -4.22 17.48
CA GLU A 202 -10.87 -4.27 18.42
C GLU A 202 -12.22 -4.04 17.73
N ASN A 203 -12.93 -2.98 18.09
CA ASN A 203 -14.22 -2.61 17.50
C ASN A 203 -14.10 -1.61 16.34
N LYS A 204 -12.93 -1.48 15.74
CA LYS A 204 -12.63 -0.53 14.65
C LYS A 204 -12.22 -1.26 13.40
N LEU A 205 -12.81 -0.87 12.30
CA LEU A 205 -12.38 -1.22 10.96
C LEU A 205 -11.51 -0.07 10.43
N ILE A 206 -10.37 -0.38 9.84
CA ILE A 206 -9.39 0.60 9.40
C ILE A 206 -9.08 0.38 7.92
N ILE A 207 -9.10 1.46 7.15
CA ILE A 207 -8.84 1.46 5.71
C ILE A 207 -8.23 2.80 5.30
N ALA A 208 -7.45 2.83 4.24
CA ALA A 208 -6.94 4.08 3.66
C ALA A 208 -7.55 4.35 2.27
N ASP A 209 -7.80 5.62 1.99
CA ASP A 209 -8.34 6.08 0.72
C ASP A 209 -7.26 6.48 -0.30
N THR A 210 -7.69 6.92 -1.47
CA THR A 210 -6.78 7.35 -2.56
C THR A 210 -6.04 8.64 -2.26
N ASN A 211 -6.50 9.42 -1.27
CA ASN A 211 -5.81 10.63 -0.80
C ASN A 211 -4.82 10.33 0.33
N ASN A 212 -4.51 9.05 0.57
CA ASN A 212 -3.67 8.60 1.67
C ASN A 212 -4.23 8.91 3.07
N SER A 213 -5.52 9.26 3.19
CA SER A 213 -6.15 9.45 4.48
C SER A 213 -6.48 8.10 5.12
N LEU A 214 -6.05 7.92 6.36
CA LEU A 214 -6.35 6.73 7.16
C LEU A 214 -7.66 6.93 7.91
N ILE A 215 -8.63 6.02 7.70
CA ILE A 215 -9.98 6.17 8.21
C ILE A 215 -10.28 5.07 9.22
N TYR A 216 -10.69 5.47 10.41
CA TYR A 216 -11.18 4.60 11.48
C TYR A 216 -12.71 4.61 11.48
N ILE A 217 -13.30 3.43 11.46
CA ILE A 217 -14.74 3.23 11.33
C ILE A 217 -15.19 2.27 12.44
N ASN A 218 -16.35 2.55 13.04
CA ASN A 218 -16.98 1.61 13.95
C ASN A 218 -17.46 0.40 13.16
N LYS A 219 -16.95 -0.80 13.46
CA LYS A 219 -17.24 -2.01 12.68
C LYS A 219 -18.71 -2.46 12.82
N THR A 220 -19.40 -2.07 13.90
CA THR A 220 -20.77 -2.51 14.16
C THR A 220 -21.80 -1.74 13.32
N ASN A 221 -21.59 -0.44 13.07
CA ASN A 221 -22.56 0.43 12.41
C ASN A 221 -22.03 1.19 11.17
N GLY A 222 -20.74 1.07 10.86
CA GLY A 222 -20.09 1.72 9.73
C GLY A 222 -19.88 3.24 9.89
N ASN A 223 -20.10 3.80 11.06
CA ASN A 223 -19.90 5.23 11.27
C ASN A 223 -18.41 5.58 11.34
N LYS A 224 -18.03 6.65 10.65
CA LYS A 224 -16.69 7.19 10.73
C LYS A 224 -16.41 7.72 12.12
N LEU A 225 -15.37 7.17 12.76
CA LEU A 225 -14.90 7.60 14.08
C LEU A 225 -13.86 8.72 13.95
N LYS A 226 -12.92 8.53 13.02
CA LYS A 226 -11.80 9.44 12.83
C LYS A 226 -11.26 9.31 11.40
N ALA A 227 -10.71 10.39 10.87
CA ALA A 227 -9.84 10.38 9.70
C ALA A 227 -8.52 11.05 10.08
N ILE A 228 -7.41 10.45 9.67
CA ILE A 228 -6.06 10.96 9.86
C ILE A 228 -5.53 11.25 8.46
N PRO A 229 -5.49 12.52 8.06
CA PRO A 229 -4.86 12.90 6.80
C PRO A 229 -3.35 12.64 6.89
N THR A 230 -2.78 12.17 5.82
CA THR A 230 -1.32 12.09 5.62
C THR A 230 -0.97 12.81 4.33
N GLU A 231 0.23 12.63 3.82
CA GLU A 231 0.69 13.34 2.62
C GLU A 231 -0.16 12.96 1.40
N GLU A 232 -0.87 13.92 0.86
CA GLU A 232 -1.68 13.75 -0.35
C GLU A 232 -0.78 13.72 -1.60
N THR A 233 -1.08 12.81 -2.50
CA THR A 233 -0.46 12.78 -3.82
C THR A 233 -1.48 13.21 -4.86
N LEU A 234 -1.18 14.28 -5.60
CA LEU A 234 -2.00 14.74 -6.72
C LEU A 234 -1.88 13.83 -7.96
N ILE A 235 -0.92 12.91 -7.92
CA ILE A 235 -0.62 12.02 -9.05
C ILE A 235 -1.53 10.80 -8.99
N MET A 236 -2.30 10.59 -10.05
CA MET A 236 -3.07 9.36 -10.22
C MET A 236 -2.11 8.18 -10.39
N ASN A 237 -2.25 7.19 -9.52
CA ASN A 237 -1.42 5.98 -9.54
C ASN A 237 -2.23 4.76 -9.11
N ASN A 238 -1.70 3.58 -9.42
CA ASN A 238 -2.28 2.30 -9.05
C ASN A 238 -1.57 1.64 -7.85
N PHE A 239 -0.68 2.36 -7.17
CA PHE A 239 0.02 1.84 -6.00
C PHE A 239 -0.95 1.72 -4.83
N VAL A 240 -0.72 0.74 -3.98
CA VAL A 240 -1.63 0.38 -2.89
C VAL A 240 -1.00 0.78 -1.57
N ASN A 241 -1.78 1.46 -0.74
CA ASN A 241 -1.42 1.69 0.66
C ASN A 241 -1.44 0.37 1.42
N SER A 242 -0.56 0.19 2.38
CA SER A 242 -0.45 -1.04 3.14
C SER A 242 -0.70 -0.83 4.63
N LEU A 243 -1.52 -1.69 5.20
CA LEU A 243 -1.86 -1.73 6.61
C LEU A 243 -1.45 -3.07 7.22
N ALA A 244 -0.89 -3.04 8.42
CA ALA A 244 -0.72 -4.22 9.27
C ALA A 244 -0.96 -3.84 10.73
N THR A 245 -1.40 -4.79 11.52
CA THR A 245 -1.62 -4.60 12.96
C THR A 245 -0.91 -5.66 13.77
N ILE A 246 -0.48 -5.30 14.95
CA ILE A 246 -0.01 -6.24 15.97
C ILE A 246 -0.38 -5.72 17.36
N LYS A 247 -1.04 -6.55 18.16
CA LYS A 247 -1.62 -6.13 19.44
C LYS A 247 -2.51 -4.90 19.25
N GLU A 248 -2.23 -3.80 19.91
CA GLU A 248 -2.98 -2.54 19.86
C GLU A 248 -2.37 -1.51 18.90
N ASN A 249 -1.38 -1.87 18.12
CA ASN A 249 -0.69 -0.96 17.23
C ASN A 249 -1.06 -1.23 15.77
N LEU A 250 -1.21 -0.13 15.03
CA LEU A 250 -1.39 -0.10 13.59
C LEU A 250 -0.13 0.43 12.94
N TYR A 251 0.27 -0.17 11.85
CA TYR A 251 1.35 0.29 10.98
C TYR A 251 0.76 0.58 9.61
N TYR A 252 1.04 1.77 9.12
CA TYR A 252 0.48 2.30 7.88
C TYR A 252 1.58 2.85 6.98
N LEU A 253 1.73 2.26 5.80
CA LEU A 253 2.62 2.72 4.75
C LEU A 253 1.80 3.29 3.61
N ASN A 254 1.99 4.57 3.31
CA ASN A 254 1.30 5.23 2.21
C ASN A 254 2.13 5.24 0.92
N THR A 255 1.51 5.66 -0.17
CA THR A 255 2.16 5.74 -1.49
C THR A 255 3.15 6.89 -1.63
N TYR A 256 3.29 7.74 -0.62
CA TYR A 256 4.35 8.75 -0.53
C TYR A 256 5.65 8.18 0.05
N GLY A 257 5.59 6.98 0.65
CA GLY A 257 6.71 6.33 1.33
C GLY A 257 6.79 6.64 2.82
N SER A 258 5.76 7.26 3.35
CA SER A 258 5.66 7.53 4.79
C SER A 258 5.09 6.34 5.52
N LEU A 259 5.86 5.84 6.47
CA LEU A 259 5.48 4.76 7.38
C LEU A 259 5.16 5.33 8.75
N TYR A 260 3.97 5.05 9.22
CA TYR A 260 3.44 5.48 10.51
C TYR A 260 3.25 4.29 11.44
N SER A 261 3.62 4.45 12.71
CA SER A 261 3.14 3.63 13.80
C SER A 261 2.11 4.40 14.61
N LEU A 262 0.93 3.83 14.76
CA LEU A 262 -0.16 4.46 15.49
C LEU A 262 -0.68 3.52 16.58
N ASN A 263 -1.20 4.08 17.67
CA ASN A 263 -1.93 3.30 18.65
C ASN A 263 -3.40 3.08 18.21
N ASN A 264 -4.15 2.29 18.96
CA ASN A 264 -5.55 2.01 18.73
C ASN A 264 -6.44 3.27 18.60
N ASN A 265 -6.09 4.38 19.23
CA ASN A 265 -6.82 5.64 19.13
C ASN A 265 -6.36 6.53 17.97
N GLY A 266 -5.45 6.03 17.12
CA GLY A 266 -4.91 6.76 16.00
C GLY A 266 -3.97 7.91 16.39
N ARG A 267 -3.30 7.82 17.55
CA ARG A 267 -2.20 8.71 17.91
C ARG A 267 -0.91 8.15 17.36
N ILE A 268 -0.17 8.97 16.61
CA ILE A 268 1.12 8.62 16.05
C ILE A 268 2.13 8.42 17.18
N LYS A 269 2.80 7.26 17.19
CA LYS A 269 3.89 6.92 18.10
C LYS A 269 5.23 7.33 17.52
N TRP A 270 5.45 6.97 16.25
CA TRP A 270 6.60 7.38 15.47
C TRP A 270 6.23 7.37 13.97
N PHE A 271 7.05 8.03 13.20
CA PHE A 271 6.89 8.14 11.76
C PHE A 271 8.27 8.24 11.10
N ILE A 272 8.43 7.59 9.96
CA ILE A 272 9.61 7.71 9.10
C ILE A 272 9.18 7.84 7.65
N ASN A 273 9.95 8.55 6.85
CA ASN A 273 9.78 8.59 5.39
C ASN A 273 10.88 7.74 4.76
N LEU A 274 10.49 6.71 4.01
CA LEU A 274 11.39 5.80 3.30
C LEU A 274 11.81 6.33 1.93
N ASN A 275 11.10 7.32 1.42
CA ASN A 275 11.38 7.95 0.13
C ASN A 275 12.38 9.10 0.32
N GLN A 276 13.59 8.78 0.81
CA GLN A 276 14.65 9.75 1.09
C GLN A 276 15.41 10.16 -0.18
N SER A 277 14.73 10.44 -1.26
CA SER A 277 15.38 11.08 -2.40
C SER A 277 15.60 12.56 -2.08
N ILE A 278 16.84 13.00 -2.08
CA ILE A 278 17.20 14.42 -1.99
C ILE A 278 16.59 15.18 -3.17
N ASP A 279 16.46 14.53 -4.30
CA ASP A 279 15.65 14.98 -5.42
C ASP A 279 14.19 14.60 -5.15
N ILE A 280 13.49 15.44 -4.41
CA ILE A 280 12.03 15.32 -4.25
C ILE A 280 11.41 15.60 -5.62
N ASN A 281 11.49 14.64 -6.50
CA ASN A 281 10.67 14.65 -7.69
C ASN A 281 9.27 14.19 -7.24
N PRO A 282 8.25 15.06 -7.20
CA PRO A 282 6.90 14.71 -6.77
C PRO A 282 6.27 13.60 -7.61
N THR A 283 6.93 13.20 -8.70
CA THR A 283 6.52 12.07 -9.56
C THR A 283 7.00 10.71 -9.04
N ASN A 284 7.96 10.65 -8.13
CA ASN A 284 8.47 9.40 -7.58
C ASN A 284 7.62 8.94 -6.40
N LEU A 285 6.57 8.20 -6.69
CA LEU A 285 5.76 7.54 -5.67
C LEU A 285 6.45 6.27 -5.17
N PHE A 286 6.21 5.95 -3.89
CA PHE A 286 6.76 4.78 -3.25
C PHE A 286 5.91 3.54 -3.59
N ASN A 287 6.50 2.60 -4.29
CA ASN A 287 5.88 1.33 -4.64
C ASN A 287 6.54 0.19 -3.88
N SER A 288 5.79 -0.45 -3.00
CA SER A 288 6.27 -1.58 -2.19
C SER A 288 5.29 -2.74 -2.22
N ASN A 289 5.79 -3.91 -1.83
CA ASN A 289 4.93 -5.00 -1.38
C ASN A 289 4.28 -4.63 -0.03
N PRO A 290 3.22 -5.35 0.36
CA PRO A 290 2.60 -5.16 1.67
C PRO A 290 3.61 -5.28 2.80
N ILE A 291 3.48 -4.44 3.82
CA ILE A 291 4.30 -4.51 5.03
C ILE A 291 4.04 -5.85 5.74
N VAL A 292 5.10 -6.44 6.26
CA VAL A 292 5.03 -7.71 7.01
C VAL A 292 5.63 -7.49 8.39
N ILE A 293 4.97 -7.97 9.43
CA ILE A 293 5.43 -7.83 10.81
C ILE A 293 5.74 -9.21 11.40
N ASN A 294 6.93 -9.37 11.96
CA ASN A 294 7.31 -10.55 12.71
C ASN A 294 7.98 -10.14 14.02
N LYS A 295 7.36 -10.52 15.13
CA LYS A 295 7.82 -10.21 16.51
C LYS A 295 8.00 -8.71 16.75
N ASP A 296 9.23 -8.23 16.74
CA ASP A 296 9.65 -6.85 16.98
C ASP A 296 10.12 -6.11 15.73
N LYS A 297 10.00 -6.74 14.57
CA LYS A 297 10.51 -6.22 13.31
C LYS A 297 9.39 -6.06 12.27
N LEU A 298 9.46 -4.96 11.54
CA LEU A 298 8.65 -4.69 10.37
C LEU A 298 9.54 -4.78 9.15
N MET A 299 9.06 -5.47 8.12
CA MET A 299 9.76 -5.67 6.87
C MET A 299 8.97 -5.05 5.72
N ILE A 300 9.67 -4.32 4.87
CA ILE A 300 9.12 -3.73 3.64
C ILE A 300 10.06 -4.08 2.49
N SER A 301 9.52 -4.61 1.42
CA SER A 301 10.27 -4.85 0.19
C SER A 301 9.76 -3.98 -0.95
N THR A 302 10.68 -3.39 -1.68
CA THR A 302 10.48 -2.70 -2.95
C THR A 302 11.16 -3.49 -4.07
N ASN A 303 11.13 -3.00 -5.28
CA ASN A 303 11.87 -3.61 -6.40
C ASN A 303 13.40 -3.54 -6.20
N LEU A 304 13.90 -2.58 -5.41
CA LEU A 304 15.33 -2.30 -5.25
C LEU A 304 15.86 -2.56 -3.85
N PHE A 305 15.00 -2.41 -2.83
CA PHE A 305 15.43 -2.40 -1.43
C PHE A 305 14.56 -3.30 -0.56
N LEU A 306 15.17 -3.81 0.51
CA LEU A 306 14.51 -4.50 1.60
C LEU A 306 14.85 -3.74 2.88
N TYR A 307 13.82 -3.23 3.56
CA TYR A 307 13.93 -2.49 4.81
C TYR A 307 13.55 -3.38 5.99
N PHE A 308 14.36 -3.35 7.03
CA PHE A 308 14.04 -3.91 8.35
C PHE A 308 13.97 -2.77 9.34
N ILE A 309 12.84 -2.66 10.03
CA ILE A 309 12.53 -1.54 10.92
C ILE A 309 12.12 -2.09 12.27
N ASP A 310 12.70 -1.53 13.33
CA ASP A 310 12.31 -1.84 14.70
C ASP A 310 10.90 -1.29 15.00
N LEU A 311 10.01 -2.15 15.49
CA LEU A 311 8.60 -1.79 15.73
C LEU A 311 8.40 -0.74 16.82
N ASN A 312 9.29 -0.67 17.79
CA ASN A 312 9.14 0.22 18.95
C ASN A 312 9.67 1.62 18.65
N SER A 313 10.85 1.69 18.06
CA SER A 313 11.55 2.95 17.80
C SER A 313 11.31 3.53 16.41
N GLY A 314 10.95 2.69 15.42
CA GLY A 314 10.91 3.09 14.02
C GLY A 314 12.30 3.23 13.38
N SER A 315 13.37 2.83 14.08
CA SER A 315 14.71 2.89 13.53
C SER A 315 14.91 1.84 12.44
N THR A 316 15.54 2.22 11.34
CA THR A 316 15.95 1.30 10.28
C THR A 316 17.15 0.49 10.77
N LEU A 317 17.02 -0.83 10.71
CA LEU A 317 18.06 -1.78 11.12
C LEU A 317 18.97 -2.15 9.96
N PHE A 318 18.40 -2.25 8.76
CA PHE A 318 19.03 -2.54 7.47
C PHE A 318 18.25 -1.88 6.37
#